data_6e34d0fc790c9bae1e4346761700e6ab
#
_entry.id   6e34d0fc790c9bae1e4346761700e6ab
#
_cell.length_a   1.000
_cell.length_b   1.000
_cell.length_c   1.000
_cell.angle_alpha   90.00
_cell.angle_beta   90.00
_cell.angle_gamma   90.00
#
_symmetry.space_group_name_H-M   'P 1'
#
loop_
_entity.id
_entity.type
_entity.pdbx_description
1 polymer ?
#
loop_
_entity_poly.entity_id
_entity_poly.type
_entity_poly.pdbx_seq_one_letter_code
_entity_poly.pdbx_strand_id
1 'polypeptide(L)'
;ADALPKETVAYLAQLSQQTYLTVELGLQTIHDGTAERIHRGHSYAEFLHAYQILKGHGIRVCVHLIDGLPGETQSMMLETARAVGRLRPDAVKLHLLHILRGTPLAEEFTAGKLEPMTREAYICTVCSQLERLPPETVIERVTGDGQREMLLAPLWSLDKIAVLGGIDQEMARRDTIQGALF
;
A
#
# COMPACT_ATOMS: atom_id res chain seq x y z
N ALA A 1 -5.16 13.54 3.30
CA ALA A 1 -6.46 13.80 3.95
C ALA A 1 -6.76 15.30 4.02
N ASP A 2 -5.79 16.12 4.35
CA ASP A 2 -5.86 17.59 4.46
C ASP A 2 -6.08 18.33 3.13
N ALA A 3 -5.84 17.67 1.99
CA ALA A 3 -5.95 18.25 0.64
C ALA A 3 -7.34 18.07 -0.02
N LEU A 4 -8.41 17.84 0.76
CA LEU A 4 -9.78 17.63 0.25
C LEU A 4 -10.77 18.71 0.76
N PRO A 5 -10.58 20.01 0.43
CA PRO A 5 -11.59 21.02 0.70
C PRO A 5 -12.89 20.71 -0.05
N LYS A 6 -14.02 21.19 0.47
CA LYS A 6 -15.36 20.89 -0.08
C LYS A 6 -15.48 21.21 -1.59
N GLU A 7 -14.86 22.30 -2.03
CA GLU A 7 -14.87 22.71 -3.43
C GLU A 7 -14.13 21.70 -4.32
N THR A 8 -13.00 21.17 -3.86
CA THR A 8 -12.25 20.12 -4.56
C THR A 8 -13.07 18.84 -4.67
N VAL A 9 -13.72 18.42 -3.59
CA VAL A 9 -14.59 17.23 -3.60
C VAL A 9 -15.74 17.40 -4.57
N ALA A 10 -16.43 18.57 -4.56
CA ALA A 10 -17.52 18.87 -5.47
C ALA A 10 -17.06 18.84 -6.94
N TYR A 11 -15.90 19.41 -7.24
CA TYR A 11 -15.32 19.38 -8.58
C TYR A 11 -14.99 17.94 -9.03
N LEU A 12 -14.33 17.15 -8.17
CA LEU A 12 -14.02 15.74 -8.45
C LEU A 12 -15.28 14.90 -8.64
N ALA A 13 -16.33 15.14 -7.85
CA ALA A 13 -17.60 14.46 -8.00
C ALA A 13 -18.28 14.79 -9.36
N GLN A 14 -18.24 16.04 -9.79
CA GLN A 14 -18.72 16.42 -11.11
C GLN A 14 -17.90 15.76 -12.23
N LEU A 15 -16.57 15.76 -12.09
CA LEU A 15 -15.67 15.16 -13.08
C LEU A 15 -15.87 13.65 -13.19
N SER A 16 -16.09 12.95 -12.07
CA SER A 16 -16.31 11.49 -12.03
C SER A 16 -17.58 11.05 -12.77
N GLN A 17 -18.56 11.97 -12.96
CA GLN A 17 -19.76 11.70 -13.76
C GLN A 17 -19.50 11.80 -15.28
N GLN A 18 -18.40 12.45 -15.68
CA GLN A 18 -18.08 12.72 -17.09
C GLN A 18 -16.98 11.80 -17.63
N THR A 19 -16.15 11.26 -16.74
CA THR A 19 -15.01 10.43 -17.12
C THR A 19 -14.70 9.39 -16.04
N TYR A 20 -13.91 8.39 -16.43
CA TYR A 20 -13.37 7.41 -15.48
C TYR A 20 -12.31 8.10 -14.60
N LEU A 21 -12.70 8.41 -13.37
CA LEU A 21 -11.84 9.06 -12.39
C LEU A 21 -11.58 8.12 -11.21
N THR A 22 -10.33 7.98 -10.85
CA THR A 22 -9.92 7.34 -9.59
C THR A 22 -9.06 8.31 -8.78
N VAL A 23 -9.39 8.48 -7.50
CA VAL A 23 -8.55 9.23 -6.56
C VAL A 23 -7.67 8.26 -5.81
N GLU A 24 -6.36 8.50 -5.83
CA GLU A 24 -5.38 7.68 -5.11
C GLU A 24 -5.14 8.26 -3.71
N LEU A 25 -5.41 7.47 -2.69
CA LEU A 25 -5.17 7.82 -1.30
C LEU A 25 -4.02 7.00 -0.72
N GLY A 26 -2.97 7.67 -0.29
CA GLY A 26 -1.90 7.01 0.44
C GLY A 26 -2.29 6.82 1.90
N LEU A 27 -2.57 5.59 2.31
CA LEU A 27 -2.70 5.19 3.71
C LEU A 27 -1.34 4.79 4.29
N GLN A 28 -0.65 3.94 3.60
CA GLN A 28 0.60 3.25 3.91
C GLN A 28 0.41 2.16 4.97
N THR A 29 -0.11 2.51 6.15
CA THR A 29 -0.42 1.63 7.28
C THR A 29 -1.57 2.20 8.11
N ILE A 30 -2.25 1.35 8.88
CA ILE A 30 -3.26 1.77 9.88
C ILE A 30 -2.63 2.09 11.24
N HIS A 31 -1.35 1.80 11.43
CA HIS A 31 -0.68 1.95 12.72
C HIS A 31 -0.13 3.37 12.86
N ASP A 32 -0.82 4.22 13.62
CA ASP A 32 -0.48 5.64 13.77
C ASP A 32 0.95 5.85 14.29
N GLY A 33 1.47 4.99 15.18
CA GLY A 33 2.86 5.06 15.63
C GLY A 33 3.89 4.83 14.51
N THR A 34 3.58 3.95 13.53
CA THR A 34 4.41 3.79 12.32
C THR A 34 4.27 5.00 11.41
N ALA A 35 3.04 5.50 11.23
CA ALA A 35 2.76 6.68 10.41
C ALA A 35 3.52 7.93 10.94
N GLU A 36 3.55 8.13 12.24
CA GLU A 36 4.34 9.19 12.90
C GLU A 36 5.84 9.00 12.64
N ARG A 37 6.37 7.78 12.81
CA ARG A 37 7.78 7.46 12.61
C ARG A 37 8.26 7.75 11.17
N ILE A 38 7.42 7.52 10.17
CA ILE A 38 7.74 7.81 8.77
C ILE A 38 7.31 9.21 8.32
N HIS A 39 6.87 10.06 9.26
CA HIS A 39 6.38 11.42 9.00
C HIS A 39 5.27 11.47 7.94
N ARG A 40 4.29 10.56 8.05
CA ARG A 40 3.19 10.43 7.08
C ARG A 40 2.31 11.68 7.02
N GLY A 41 2.21 12.44 8.10
CA GLY A 41 1.50 13.72 8.16
C GLY A 41 0.00 13.64 8.37
N HIS A 42 -0.59 12.43 8.48
CA HIS A 42 -1.98 12.23 8.87
C HIS A 42 -2.19 10.86 9.54
N SER A 43 -3.20 10.77 10.39
CA SER A 43 -3.61 9.57 11.11
C SER A 43 -4.50 8.65 10.26
N TYR A 44 -4.71 7.43 10.75
CA TYR A 44 -5.68 6.51 10.15
C TYR A 44 -7.12 7.07 10.21
N ALA A 45 -7.49 7.78 11.28
CA ALA A 45 -8.81 8.40 11.39
C ALA A 45 -9.05 9.48 10.31
N GLU A 46 -8.04 10.31 10.03
CA GLU A 46 -8.11 11.32 8.97
C GLU A 46 -8.19 10.69 7.58
N PHE A 47 -7.45 9.60 7.35
CA PHE A 47 -7.59 8.81 6.13
C PHE A 47 -9.01 8.27 5.97
N LEU A 48 -9.59 7.65 7.01
CA LEU A 48 -10.96 7.13 6.98
C LEU A 48 -11.98 8.21 6.65
N HIS A 49 -11.84 9.39 7.25
CA HIS A 49 -12.70 10.52 6.96
C HIS A 49 -12.63 10.95 5.48
N ALA A 50 -11.44 11.09 4.93
CA ALA A 50 -11.22 11.41 3.53
C ALA A 50 -11.80 10.33 2.60
N TYR A 51 -11.56 9.07 2.90
CA TYR A 51 -12.09 7.93 2.17
C TYR A 51 -13.63 7.95 2.13
N GLN A 52 -14.28 8.13 3.29
CA GLN A 52 -15.75 8.18 3.39
C GLN A 52 -16.35 9.34 2.60
N ILE A 53 -15.71 10.52 2.62
CA ILE A 53 -16.14 11.66 1.81
C ILE A 53 -16.12 11.31 0.32
N LEU A 54 -15.03 10.77 -0.19
CA LEU A 54 -14.90 10.42 -1.61
C LEU A 54 -15.92 9.35 -2.01
N LYS A 55 -16.02 8.28 -1.24
CA LYS A 55 -17.00 7.20 -1.50
C LYS A 55 -18.45 7.68 -1.40
N GLY A 56 -18.77 8.58 -0.46
CA GLY A 56 -20.10 9.20 -0.33
C GLY A 56 -20.49 10.05 -1.55
N HIS A 57 -19.52 10.53 -2.32
CA HIS A 57 -19.76 11.24 -3.58
C HIS A 57 -19.66 10.33 -4.83
N GLY A 58 -19.55 9.02 -4.64
CA GLY A 58 -19.47 8.05 -5.76
C GLY A 58 -18.13 8.07 -6.49
N ILE A 59 -17.10 8.68 -5.91
CA ILE A 59 -15.75 8.75 -6.49
C ILE A 59 -15.03 7.43 -6.23
N ARG A 60 -14.40 6.87 -7.26
CA ARG A 60 -13.56 5.68 -7.14
C ARG A 60 -12.29 6.00 -6.36
N VAL A 61 -11.89 5.08 -5.47
CA VAL A 61 -10.71 5.27 -4.62
C VAL A 61 -9.77 4.08 -4.75
N CYS A 62 -8.50 4.39 -5.05
CA CYS A 62 -7.38 3.45 -4.95
C CYS A 62 -6.60 3.73 -3.66
N VAL A 63 -6.41 2.71 -2.82
CA VAL A 63 -5.67 2.83 -1.55
C VAL A 63 -4.25 2.31 -1.73
N HIS A 64 -3.26 3.09 -1.28
CA HIS A 64 -1.85 2.69 -1.31
C HIS A 64 -1.40 2.20 0.06
N LEU A 65 -0.78 1.01 0.09
CA LEU A 65 -0.13 0.41 1.25
C LEU A 65 1.37 0.27 1.00
N ILE A 66 2.16 0.28 2.07
CA ILE A 66 3.61 0.04 1.99
C ILE A 66 3.97 -1.06 3.00
N ASP A 67 4.52 -2.16 2.50
CA ASP A 67 5.04 -3.25 3.30
C ASP A 67 6.51 -3.01 3.69
N GLY A 68 6.89 -3.53 4.85
CA GLY A 68 8.25 -3.42 5.36
C GLY A 68 8.57 -2.07 6.00
N LEU A 69 7.57 -1.33 6.46
CA LEU A 69 7.78 -0.10 7.21
C LEU A 69 8.53 -0.37 8.53
N PRO A 70 9.35 0.59 9.00
CA PRO A 70 10.20 0.40 10.17
C PRO A 70 9.40 0.01 11.42
N GLY A 71 9.73 -1.14 12.00
CA GLY A 71 9.09 -1.66 13.22
C GLY A 71 7.79 -2.43 12.98
N GLU A 72 7.30 -2.53 11.74
CA GLU A 72 6.13 -3.35 11.44
C GLU A 72 6.48 -4.84 11.28
N THR A 73 5.68 -5.65 11.93
CA THR A 73 5.68 -7.11 11.76
C THR A 73 4.75 -7.51 10.61
N GLN A 74 4.89 -8.75 10.12
CA GLN A 74 3.96 -9.29 9.13
C GLN A 74 2.50 -9.24 9.64
N SER A 75 2.24 -9.50 10.93
CA SER A 75 0.90 -9.39 11.50
C SER A 75 0.30 -8.00 11.31
N MET A 76 1.09 -6.95 11.58
CA MET A 76 0.65 -5.56 11.42
C MET A 76 0.33 -5.21 9.97
N MET A 77 1.14 -5.67 9.01
CA MET A 77 0.86 -5.51 7.57
C MET A 77 -0.44 -6.22 7.17
N LEU A 78 -0.71 -7.42 7.69
CA LEU A 78 -1.96 -8.14 7.45
C LEU A 78 -3.18 -7.50 8.16
N GLU A 79 -3.00 -6.88 9.32
CA GLU A 79 -4.04 -6.09 9.99
C GLU A 79 -4.43 -4.89 9.12
N THR A 80 -3.44 -4.22 8.53
CA THR A 80 -3.65 -3.13 7.57
C THR A 80 -4.45 -3.62 6.36
N ALA A 81 -4.07 -4.75 5.75
CA ALA A 81 -4.80 -5.32 4.62
C ALA A 81 -6.25 -5.68 4.98
N ARG A 82 -6.49 -6.31 6.15
CA ARG A 82 -7.85 -6.61 6.63
C ARG A 82 -8.68 -5.34 6.86
N ALA A 83 -8.08 -4.30 7.44
CA ALA A 83 -8.76 -3.04 7.67
C ALA A 83 -9.18 -2.38 6.35
N VAL A 84 -8.28 -2.36 5.37
CA VAL A 84 -8.56 -1.85 4.02
C VAL A 84 -9.59 -2.74 3.30
N GLY A 85 -9.48 -4.06 3.41
CA GLY A 85 -10.47 -4.98 2.85
C GLY A 85 -11.91 -4.67 3.32
N ARG A 86 -12.09 -4.42 4.63
CA ARG A 86 -13.41 -4.02 5.18
C ARG A 86 -13.98 -2.73 4.59
N LEU A 87 -13.13 -1.83 4.10
CA LEU A 87 -13.57 -0.61 3.42
C LEU A 87 -14.08 -0.87 1.99
N ARG A 88 -13.74 -2.03 1.40
CA ARG A 88 -14.06 -2.40 0.01
C ARG A 88 -13.66 -1.29 -0.99
N PRO A 89 -12.36 -0.95 -1.09
CA PRO A 89 -11.91 0.05 -2.05
C PRO A 89 -12.08 -0.47 -3.48
N ASP A 90 -12.18 0.46 -4.44
CA ASP A 90 -12.26 0.10 -5.85
C ASP A 90 -10.95 -0.49 -6.35
N ALA A 91 -9.83 -0.01 -5.80
CA ALA A 91 -8.50 -0.53 -6.12
C ALA A 91 -7.53 -0.44 -4.94
N VAL A 92 -6.47 -1.25 -5.00
CA VAL A 92 -5.36 -1.22 -4.04
C VAL A 92 -4.02 -1.29 -4.79
N LYS A 93 -3.04 -0.56 -4.29
CA LYS A 93 -1.63 -0.69 -4.66
C LYS A 93 -0.84 -1.16 -3.44
N LEU A 94 -0.20 -2.31 -3.55
CA LEU A 94 0.74 -2.81 -2.57
C LEU A 94 2.16 -2.40 -3.00
N HIS A 95 2.82 -1.66 -2.15
CA HIS A 95 4.19 -1.20 -2.37
C HIS A 95 5.12 -1.82 -1.33
N LEU A 96 6.40 -1.83 -1.67
CA LEU A 96 7.49 -2.17 -0.77
C LEU A 96 8.17 -0.89 -0.31
N LEU A 97 8.63 -0.85 0.94
CA LEU A 97 9.53 0.21 1.40
C LEU A 97 10.81 0.23 0.58
N HIS A 98 11.11 1.36 -0.05
CA HIS A 98 12.38 1.62 -0.71
C HIS A 98 13.23 2.55 0.16
N ILE A 99 14.43 2.12 0.49
CA ILE A 99 15.41 2.93 1.22
C ILE A 99 16.24 3.68 0.18
N LEU A 100 16.05 4.99 0.13
CA LEU A 100 16.68 5.85 -0.87
C LEU A 100 17.84 6.66 -0.27
N ARG A 101 18.90 6.87 -1.04
CA ARG A 101 20.03 7.73 -0.64
C ARG A 101 19.54 9.11 -0.21
N GLY A 102 20.19 9.66 0.82
CA GLY A 102 19.89 11.02 1.31
C GLY A 102 18.63 11.12 2.17
N THR A 103 18.09 10.01 2.63
CA THR A 103 16.94 9.98 3.56
C THR A 103 17.38 9.54 4.97
N PRO A 104 16.63 9.92 6.02
CA PRO A 104 16.90 9.42 7.38
C PRO A 104 16.89 7.90 7.48
N LEU A 105 16.02 7.21 6.73
CA LEU A 105 15.99 5.74 6.67
C LEU A 105 17.27 5.14 6.06
N ALA A 106 17.94 5.86 5.15
CA ALA A 106 19.23 5.43 4.62
C ALA A 106 20.34 5.48 5.69
N GLU A 107 20.29 6.45 6.60
CA GLU A 107 21.21 6.55 7.74
C GLU A 107 20.97 5.39 8.71
N GLU A 108 19.70 5.11 9.05
CA GLU A 108 19.35 3.96 9.91
C GLU A 108 19.80 2.64 9.29
N PHE A 109 19.57 2.45 8.00
CA PHE A 109 20.00 1.25 7.27
C PHE A 109 21.54 1.11 7.28
N THR A 110 22.27 2.17 6.97
CA THR A 110 23.74 2.17 6.98
C THR A 110 24.30 1.89 8.37
N ALA A 111 23.62 2.35 9.41
CA ALA A 111 23.98 2.09 10.81
C ALA A 111 23.56 0.69 11.30
N GLY A 112 22.96 -0.16 10.46
CA GLY A 112 22.49 -1.49 10.81
C GLY A 112 21.28 -1.51 11.77
N LYS A 113 20.52 -0.40 11.83
CA LYS A 113 19.33 -0.25 12.70
C LYS A 113 18.02 -0.57 11.98
N LEU A 114 18.07 -0.69 10.66
CA LEU A 114 16.92 -1.02 9.80
C LEU A 114 17.28 -2.15 8.87
N GLU A 115 16.51 -3.23 8.91
CA GLU A 115 16.62 -4.36 8.00
C GLU A 115 15.47 -4.34 7.00
N PRO A 116 15.73 -4.25 5.67
CA PRO A 116 14.68 -4.34 4.67
C PRO A 116 14.16 -5.78 4.55
N MET A 117 12.91 -5.93 4.12
CA MET A 117 12.33 -7.25 3.86
C MET A 117 13.14 -8.02 2.82
N THR A 118 13.24 -9.35 3.01
CA THR A 118 13.69 -10.25 1.94
C THR A 118 12.62 -10.38 0.88
N ARG A 119 13.00 -10.79 -0.34
CA ARG A 119 12.05 -11.00 -1.43
C ARG A 119 11.01 -12.06 -1.06
N GLU A 120 11.43 -13.14 -0.44
CA GLU A 120 10.58 -14.26 -0.02
C GLU A 120 9.56 -13.81 1.04
N ALA A 121 9.99 -13.04 2.03
CA ALA A 121 9.10 -12.48 3.06
C ALA A 121 8.06 -11.52 2.44
N TYR A 122 8.48 -10.69 1.49
CA TYR A 122 7.58 -9.79 0.75
C TYR A 122 6.55 -10.57 -0.05
N ILE A 123 6.97 -11.56 -0.85
CA ILE A 123 6.08 -12.40 -1.64
C ILE A 123 5.04 -13.09 -0.74
N CYS A 124 5.49 -13.71 0.36
CA CYS A 124 4.59 -14.35 1.32
C CYS A 124 3.59 -13.37 1.93
N THR A 125 4.02 -12.15 2.25
CA THR A 125 3.16 -11.11 2.81
C THR A 125 2.12 -10.65 1.81
N VAL A 126 2.53 -10.32 0.58
CA VAL A 126 1.61 -9.91 -0.50
C VAL A 126 0.56 -10.98 -0.77
N CYS A 127 0.94 -12.25 -0.91
CA CYS A 127 -0.02 -13.34 -1.09
C CYS A 127 -1.03 -13.39 0.06
N SER A 128 -0.56 -13.26 1.31
CA SER A 128 -1.43 -13.25 2.49
C SER A 128 -2.33 -12.01 2.57
N GLN A 129 -1.91 -10.88 2.01
CA GLN A 129 -2.75 -9.68 1.88
C GLN A 129 -3.80 -9.86 0.80
N LEU A 130 -3.44 -10.42 -0.37
CA LEU A 130 -4.36 -10.72 -1.46
C LEU A 130 -5.50 -11.64 -0.99
N GLU A 131 -5.19 -12.69 -0.23
CA GLU A 131 -6.19 -13.58 0.37
C GLU A 131 -7.23 -12.83 1.22
N ARG A 132 -6.89 -11.66 1.78
CA ARG A 132 -7.70 -10.86 2.72
C ARG A 132 -8.32 -9.60 2.14
N LEU A 133 -8.03 -9.30 0.88
CA LEU A 133 -8.66 -8.21 0.14
C LEU A 133 -9.89 -8.76 -0.59
N PRO A 134 -10.97 -7.95 -0.75
CA PRO A 134 -12.16 -8.40 -1.47
C PRO A 134 -11.83 -8.89 -2.89
N PRO A 135 -12.48 -9.94 -3.39
CA PRO A 135 -12.22 -10.45 -4.74
C PRO A 135 -12.56 -9.45 -5.85
N GLU A 136 -13.46 -8.50 -5.58
CA GLU A 136 -13.83 -7.43 -6.52
C GLU A 136 -12.87 -6.24 -6.54
N THR A 137 -11.99 -6.11 -5.54
CA THR A 137 -11.01 -5.02 -5.48
C THR A 137 -9.93 -5.20 -6.55
N VAL A 138 -9.73 -4.19 -7.40
CA VAL A 138 -8.69 -4.23 -8.42
C VAL A 138 -7.32 -4.07 -7.78
N ILE A 139 -6.42 -5.01 -8.04
CA ILE A 139 -5.02 -4.90 -7.62
C ILE A 139 -4.24 -4.24 -8.74
N GLU A 140 -4.03 -2.93 -8.63
CA GLU A 140 -3.35 -2.16 -9.67
C GLU A 140 -1.84 -2.36 -9.66
N ARG A 141 -1.28 -2.71 -8.49
CA ARG A 141 0.16 -2.88 -8.32
C ARG A 141 0.49 -3.77 -7.12
N VAL A 142 1.50 -4.62 -7.29
CA VAL A 142 2.09 -5.45 -6.22
C VAL A 142 3.62 -5.30 -6.15
N THR A 143 4.16 -4.22 -6.71
CA THR A 143 5.60 -3.88 -6.67
C THR A 143 5.77 -2.36 -6.59
N GLY A 144 6.93 -1.88 -6.11
CA GLY A 144 7.27 -0.46 -6.12
C GLY A 144 8.08 -0.06 -7.36
N ASP A 145 8.06 1.23 -7.70
CA ASP A 145 8.96 1.86 -8.66
C ASP A 145 9.92 2.78 -7.90
N GLY A 146 11.08 2.26 -7.50
CA GLY A 146 12.15 3.08 -6.93
C GLY A 146 13.02 3.69 -8.02
N GLN A 147 13.50 4.92 -7.81
CA GLN A 147 14.54 5.50 -8.66
C GLN A 147 15.82 4.66 -8.51
N ARG A 148 16.18 3.92 -9.57
CA ARG A 148 17.27 2.93 -9.55
C ARG A 148 18.59 3.48 -9.01
N GLU A 149 18.91 4.70 -9.40
CA GLU A 149 20.17 5.36 -9.00
C GLU A 149 20.19 5.77 -7.52
N MET A 150 19.02 6.01 -6.93
CA MET A 150 18.87 6.41 -5.53
C MET A 150 18.62 5.23 -4.60
N LEU A 151 18.25 4.06 -5.12
CA LEU A 151 17.88 2.90 -4.31
C LEU A 151 19.13 2.30 -3.63
N LEU A 152 19.09 2.24 -2.30
CA LEU A 152 20.05 1.50 -1.48
C LEU A 152 19.61 0.08 -1.19
N ALA A 153 18.34 -0.08 -0.83
CA ALA A 153 17.74 -1.37 -0.46
C ALA A 153 16.19 -1.34 -0.58
N PRO A 154 15.58 -2.50 -0.77
CA PRO A 154 16.20 -3.77 -1.14
C PRO A 154 16.44 -3.84 -2.66
N LEU A 155 17.63 -4.24 -3.09
CA LEU A 155 18.01 -4.28 -4.51
C LEU A 155 17.25 -5.31 -5.34
N TRP A 156 16.72 -6.37 -4.71
CA TRP A 156 15.90 -7.38 -5.39
C TRP A 156 14.59 -6.78 -5.95
N SER A 157 14.11 -5.64 -5.43
CA SER A 157 12.90 -4.96 -5.92
C SER A 157 13.04 -4.43 -7.35
N LEU A 158 14.26 -4.32 -7.86
CA LEU A 158 14.53 -3.92 -9.24
C LEU A 158 14.17 -5.03 -10.26
N ASP A 159 14.12 -6.29 -9.82
CA ASP A 159 13.68 -7.43 -10.63
C ASP A 159 12.19 -7.69 -10.43
N LYS A 160 11.35 -6.83 -11.03
CA LYS A 160 9.90 -6.93 -10.93
C LYS A 160 9.34 -8.24 -11.49
N ILE A 161 9.97 -8.79 -12.53
CA ILE A 161 9.53 -10.04 -13.16
C ILE A 161 9.69 -11.19 -12.17
N ALA A 162 10.82 -11.25 -11.46
CA ALA A 162 11.02 -12.27 -10.44
C ALA A 162 10.05 -12.11 -9.25
N VAL A 163 9.69 -10.88 -8.87
CA VAL A 163 8.70 -10.64 -7.80
C VAL A 163 7.31 -11.08 -8.24
N LEU A 164 6.85 -10.67 -9.41
CA LEU A 164 5.54 -11.05 -9.95
C LEU A 164 5.42 -12.57 -10.13
N GLY A 165 6.42 -13.17 -10.78
CA GLY A 165 6.46 -14.63 -10.94
C GLY A 165 6.51 -15.38 -9.61
N GLY A 166 7.19 -14.83 -8.59
CA GLY A 166 7.22 -15.40 -7.25
C GLY A 166 5.85 -15.33 -6.56
N ILE A 167 5.10 -14.23 -6.72
CA ILE A 167 3.73 -14.09 -6.20
C ILE A 167 2.81 -15.13 -6.87
N ASP A 168 2.85 -15.24 -8.20
CA ASP A 168 2.04 -16.22 -8.93
C ASP A 168 2.34 -17.66 -8.49
N GLN A 169 3.62 -18.02 -8.37
CA GLN A 169 4.05 -19.34 -7.91
C GLN A 169 3.61 -19.62 -6.47
N GLU A 170 3.72 -18.64 -5.58
CA GLU A 170 3.33 -18.80 -4.18
C GLU A 170 1.81 -18.92 -4.02
N MET A 171 1.01 -18.15 -4.77
CA MET A 171 -0.45 -18.30 -4.82
C MET A 171 -0.85 -19.69 -5.33
N ALA A 172 -0.23 -20.16 -6.40
CA ALA A 172 -0.45 -21.50 -6.92
C ALA A 172 -0.02 -22.59 -5.92
N ARG A 173 1.13 -22.44 -5.24
CA ARG A 173 1.61 -23.39 -4.22
C ARG A 173 0.65 -23.49 -3.02
N ARG A 174 0.00 -22.40 -2.67
CA ARG A 174 -1.02 -22.34 -1.59
C ARG A 174 -2.38 -22.86 -2.04
N ASP A 175 -2.58 -23.08 -3.34
CA ASP A 175 -3.89 -23.35 -3.93
C ASP A 175 -4.95 -22.32 -3.50
N THR A 176 -4.62 -21.04 -3.67
CA THR A 176 -5.41 -19.91 -3.16
C THR A 176 -5.60 -18.82 -4.20
N ILE A 177 -6.59 -17.97 -3.97
CA ILE A 177 -6.92 -16.82 -4.83
C ILE A 177 -7.16 -15.58 -4.00
N GLN A 178 -7.23 -14.42 -4.65
CA GLN A 178 -7.65 -13.18 -3.99
C GLN A 178 -9.02 -13.37 -3.32
N GLY A 179 -9.13 -12.93 -2.07
CA GLY A 179 -10.37 -12.99 -1.31
C GLY A 179 -10.67 -14.33 -0.65
N ALA A 180 -9.78 -15.32 -0.75
CA ALA A 180 -10.00 -16.64 -0.15
C ALA A 180 -10.19 -16.61 1.38
N LEU A 181 -9.67 -15.58 2.06
CA LEU A 181 -9.76 -15.37 3.52
C LEU A 181 -10.42 -14.02 3.88
N PHE A 182 -11.19 -13.45 2.96
CA PHE A 182 -11.91 -12.18 3.15
C PHE A 182 -13.25 -12.35 3.88
#